data_dca799549363470c9d158b04635c108e
#
_entry.id   dca799549363470c9d158b04635c108e
#
_cell.length_a   1.000
_cell.length_b   1.000
_cell.length_c   1.000
_cell.angle_alpha   90.00
_cell.angle_beta   90.00
_cell.angle_gamma   90.00
#
_symmetry.space_group_name_H-M   'P 1'
#
loop_
_entity.id
_entity.type
_entity.pdbx_description
1 polymer ?
#
loop_
_entity_poly.entity_id
_entity_poly.type
_entity_poly.pdbx_seq_one_letter_code
_entity_poly.pdbx_strand_id
1 'polypeptide(L)'
;MKLNTPVEIKPLEKRLTYRDSILFVGSCFADEIGRRCTERYFDTRVNPFGVLFNPCSISDCLGLLEGYGINAEQCSFIPEDVIETSGGFCSFHHHGSMARPTAQEFLDNANKVLADASDFYYREGWVVVTLGTAFIYTDKESGNVVANCHKLPADRFERTMISADQVYDALSQYVAARPERQWIFTVSPVRHLADGLHANTLSKATLHLGIQKLVERYPNAHYFPAYEILIDELRDYRFYADDMMHPSAQAADYIFERFMDFALAVGERPLLAEAEKVRGMMEHRILNPGTPEAARFEAQRVKALDSFLEKLHRQQ
;
A
#
# COMPACT_ATOMS: atom_id res chain seq x y z
N MET A 1 7.39 23.73 27.57
CA MET A 1 7.00 24.41 26.33
C MET A 1 6.61 23.35 25.33
N LYS A 2 5.38 23.35 24.81
CA LYS A 2 4.97 22.42 23.74
C LYS A 2 5.43 23.00 22.40
N LEU A 3 6.18 22.23 21.62
CA LEU A 3 6.69 22.63 20.30
C LEU A 3 5.93 21.97 19.13
N ASN A 4 5.11 20.97 19.43
CA ASN A 4 4.26 20.27 18.46
C ASN A 4 2.95 19.82 19.12
N THR A 5 2.01 19.38 18.30
CA THR A 5 0.76 18.74 18.74
C THR A 5 0.78 17.29 18.26
N PRO A 6 1.16 16.34 19.14
CA PRO A 6 1.19 14.94 18.73
C PRO A 6 -0.21 14.43 18.41
N VAL A 7 -0.33 13.63 17.37
CA VAL A 7 -1.55 12.91 17.03
C VAL A 7 -1.71 11.75 18.02
N GLU A 8 -2.84 11.74 18.75
CA GLU A 8 -3.14 10.62 19.65
C GLU A 8 -3.51 9.39 18.85
N ILE A 9 -2.78 8.31 19.04
CA ILE A 9 -3.01 7.02 18.39
C ILE A 9 -3.25 5.98 19.49
N LYS A 10 -4.46 5.42 19.49
CA LYS A 10 -4.76 4.28 20.37
C LYS A 10 -4.32 3.00 19.67
N PRO A 11 -3.46 2.21 20.33
CA PRO A 11 -3.06 0.92 19.79
C PRO A 11 -4.27 0.00 19.59
N LEU A 12 -4.24 -0.81 18.54
CA LEU A 12 -5.30 -1.78 18.24
C LEU A 12 -5.43 -2.83 19.35
N GLU A 13 -6.64 -3.35 19.58
CA GLU A 13 -6.88 -4.46 20.50
C GLU A 13 -6.30 -5.77 19.93
N LYS A 14 -6.72 -6.17 18.72
CA LYS A 14 -6.07 -7.23 17.95
C LYS A 14 -4.82 -6.64 17.31
N ARG A 15 -3.67 -7.24 17.55
CA ARG A 15 -2.38 -6.73 17.15
C ARG A 15 -1.74 -7.61 16.10
N LEU A 16 -1.01 -6.95 15.21
CA LEU A 16 -0.17 -7.57 14.21
C LEU A 16 1.01 -8.32 14.85
N THR A 17 1.31 -9.49 14.31
CA THR A 17 2.48 -10.30 14.66
C THR A 17 3.30 -10.64 13.42
N TYR A 18 4.51 -11.18 13.58
CA TYR A 18 5.31 -11.69 12.46
C TYR A 18 4.73 -12.95 11.79
N ARG A 19 3.67 -13.55 12.37
CA ARG A 19 2.94 -14.68 11.76
C ARG A 19 1.86 -14.26 10.77
N ASP A 20 1.47 -13.00 10.84
CA ASP A 20 0.39 -12.47 10.02
C ASP A 20 0.90 -12.09 8.63
N SER A 21 0.07 -12.31 7.62
CA SER A 21 0.26 -11.76 6.28
C SER A 21 -0.39 -10.38 6.17
N ILE A 22 0.23 -9.46 5.43
CA ILE A 22 -0.23 -8.09 5.26
C ILE A 22 -0.30 -7.74 3.78
N LEU A 23 -1.51 -7.54 3.27
CA LEU A 23 -1.72 -6.97 1.94
C LEU A 23 -1.80 -5.44 2.03
N PHE A 24 -0.92 -4.74 1.35
CA PHE A 24 -0.99 -3.30 1.16
C PHE A 24 -1.55 -2.99 -0.21
N VAL A 25 -2.62 -2.18 -0.28
CA VAL A 25 -3.23 -1.73 -1.53
C VAL A 25 -3.49 -0.23 -1.45
N GLY A 26 -3.13 0.50 -2.49
CA GLY A 26 -3.45 1.92 -2.56
C GLY A 26 -2.38 2.78 -3.22
N SER A 27 -2.26 4.01 -2.75
CA SER A 27 -1.35 5.02 -3.30
C SER A 27 0.13 4.67 -3.08
N CYS A 28 1.02 5.50 -3.64
CA CYS A 28 2.48 5.39 -3.42
C CYS A 28 2.88 5.38 -1.93
N PHE A 29 2.04 5.92 -1.04
CA PHE A 29 2.28 5.81 0.40
C PHE A 29 2.06 4.37 0.93
N ALA A 30 1.20 3.57 0.29
CA ALA A 30 1.11 2.13 0.58
C ALA A 30 2.43 1.41 0.24
N ASP A 31 3.08 1.79 -0.88
CA ASP A 31 4.42 1.29 -1.23
C ASP A 31 5.46 1.66 -0.15
N GLU A 32 5.43 2.91 0.33
CA GLU A 32 6.38 3.39 1.34
C GLU A 32 6.30 2.60 2.65
N ILE A 33 5.10 2.37 3.18
CA ILE A 33 4.92 1.63 4.43
C ILE A 33 5.07 0.12 4.19
N GLY A 34 4.51 -0.41 3.10
CA GLY A 34 4.62 -1.81 2.73
C GLY A 34 6.06 -2.25 2.51
N ARG A 35 6.85 -1.46 1.78
CA ARG A 35 8.29 -1.70 1.58
C ARG A 35 9.04 -1.75 2.92
N ARG A 36 8.75 -0.83 3.85
CA ARG A 36 9.36 -0.83 5.19
C ARG A 36 9.02 -2.08 5.98
N CYS A 37 7.80 -2.60 5.85
CA CYS A 37 7.44 -3.89 6.43
C CYS A 37 8.21 -5.04 5.78
N THR A 38 8.30 -5.08 4.44
CA THR A 38 9.06 -6.11 3.69
C THR A 38 10.54 -6.12 4.07
N GLU A 39 11.16 -4.93 4.16
CA GLU A 39 12.57 -4.77 4.57
C GLU A 39 12.84 -5.24 6.01
N ARG A 40 11.79 -5.40 6.81
CA ARG A 40 11.82 -5.91 8.18
C ARG A 40 11.25 -7.32 8.30
N TYR A 41 11.17 -8.01 7.17
CA TYR A 41 10.82 -9.43 7.08
C TYR A 41 9.39 -9.79 7.51
N PHE A 42 8.44 -8.85 7.48
CA PHE A 42 7.03 -9.19 7.55
C PHE A 42 6.58 -9.89 6.26
N ASP A 43 5.66 -10.86 6.36
CA ASP A 43 5.04 -11.48 5.17
C ASP A 43 4.09 -10.48 4.52
N THR A 44 4.52 -9.87 3.42
CA THR A 44 3.81 -8.77 2.78
C THR A 44 3.58 -8.98 1.29
N ARG A 45 2.46 -8.49 0.80
CA ARG A 45 2.22 -8.23 -0.61
C ARG A 45 1.86 -6.76 -0.76
N VAL A 46 2.56 -6.05 -1.63
CA VAL A 46 2.40 -4.60 -1.78
C VAL A 46 1.98 -4.27 -3.20
N ASN A 47 0.85 -3.58 -3.35
CA ASN A 47 0.32 -3.06 -4.61
C ASN A 47 0.47 -4.04 -5.80
N PRO A 48 -0.20 -5.19 -5.78
CA PRO A 48 -0.01 -6.21 -6.83
C PRO A 48 -0.32 -5.70 -8.24
N PHE A 49 -1.23 -4.74 -8.40
CA PHE A 49 -1.55 -4.10 -9.68
C PHE A 49 -0.81 -2.77 -9.90
N GLY A 50 0.23 -2.50 -9.08
CA GLY A 50 0.87 -1.20 -8.96
C GLY A 50 0.02 -0.23 -8.13
N VAL A 51 0.44 1.03 -8.03
CA VAL A 51 -0.25 2.02 -7.19
C VAL A 51 -1.65 2.35 -7.71
N LEU A 52 -2.62 2.32 -6.79
CA LEU A 52 -4.02 2.63 -7.02
C LEU A 52 -4.42 3.81 -6.13
N PHE A 53 -4.97 4.88 -6.70
CA PHE A 53 -5.14 6.12 -5.95
C PHE A 53 -6.54 6.31 -5.36
N ASN A 54 -7.57 5.77 -6.01
CA ASN A 54 -8.97 6.03 -5.65
C ASN A 54 -9.69 4.78 -5.16
N PRO A 55 -10.77 4.93 -4.36
CA PRO A 55 -11.51 3.82 -3.79
C PRO A 55 -12.11 2.84 -4.81
N CYS A 56 -12.55 3.33 -5.97
CA CYS A 56 -13.16 2.48 -6.99
C CYS A 56 -12.13 1.54 -7.63
N SER A 57 -10.94 2.04 -7.98
CA SER A 57 -9.87 1.20 -8.53
C SER A 57 -9.33 0.21 -7.50
N ILE A 58 -9.32 0.57 -6.20
CA ILE A 58 -8.96 -0.35 -5.11
C ILE A 58 -10.05 -1.42 -4.95
N SER A 59 -11.32 -1.04 -5.01
CA SER A 59 -12.47 -1.96 -5.01
C SER A 59 -12.37 -2.97 -6.16
N ASP A 60 -12.06 -2.50 -7.35
CA ASP A 60 -11.86 -3.32 -8.55
C ASP A 60 -10.73 -4.36 -8.33
N CYS A 61 -9.58 -3.88 -7.82
CA CYS A 61 -8.46 -4.77 -7.47
C CYS A 61 -8.89 -5.86 -6.47
N LEU A 62 -9.54 -5.47 -5.37
CA LEU A 62 -10.03 -6.42 -4.36
C LEU A 62 -11.05 -7.41 -4.94
N GLY A 63 -11.93 -6.92 -5.82
CA GLY A 63 -12.91 -7.75 -6.53
C GLY A 63 -12.26 -8.78 -7.44
N LEU A 64 -11.21 -8.43 -8.17
CA LEU A 64 -10.44 -9.34 -9.01
C LEU A 64 -9.69 -10.39 -8.16
N LEU A 65 -9.08 -9.98 -7.04
CA LEU A 65 -8.41 -10.93 -6.13
C LEU A 65 -9.41 -11.92 -5.52
N GLU A 66 -10.58 -11.45 -5.10
CA GLU A 66 -11.62 -12.31 -4.53
C GLU A 66 -12.26 -13.21 -5.59
N GLY A 67 -12.61 -12.64 -6.74
CA GLY A 67 -13.21 -13.36 -7.86
C GLY A 67 -12.30 -14.46 -8.42
N TYR A 68 -11.01 -14.17 -8.58
CA TYR A 68 -10.03 -15.16 -9.07
C TYR A 68 -9.97 -16.40 -8.15
N GLY A 69 -9.97 -16.22 -6.84
CA GLY A 69 -9.99 -17.34 -5.91
C GLY A 69 -11.28 -18.16 -5.92
N ILE A 70 -12.40 -17.60 -6.45
CA ILE A 70 -13.66 -18.31 -6.65
C ILE A 70 -13.69 -18.99 -8.02
N ASN A 71 -13.33 -18.27 -9.08
CA ASN A 71 -13.33 -18.76 -10.46
C ASN A 71 -12.22 -18.08 -11.28
N ALA A 72 -11.04 -18.70 -11.32
CA ALA A 72 -9.87 -18.17 -12.00
C ALA A 72 -10.08 -17.94 -13.51
N GLU A 73 -10.84 -18.81 -14.19
CA GLU A 73 -11.07 -18.68 -15.63
C GLU A 73 -11.87 -17.42 -15.99
N GLN A 74 -12.84 -17.04 -15.14
CA GLN A 74 -13.68 -15.87 -15.39
C GLN A 74 -13.03 -14.54 -14.96
N CYS A 75 -12.04 -14.59 -14.07
CA CYS A 75 -11.39 -13.39 -13.51
C CYS A 75 -9.98 -13.16 -14.04
N SER A 76 -9.45 -14.05 -14.89
CA SER A 76 -8.16 -13.85 -15.57
C SER A 76 -8.26 -12.73 -16.62
N PHE A 77 -7.17 -11.96 -16.75
CA PHE A 77 -7.04 -10.97 -17.82
C PHE A 77 -6.94 -11.66 -19.18
N ILE A 78 -7.66 -11.13 -20.16
CA ILE A 78 -7.77 -11.64 -21.52
C ILE A 78 -7.21 -10.61 -22.52
N PRO A 79 -6.96 -10.98 -23.80
CA PRO A 79 -6.42 -10.05 -24.80
C PRO A 79 -7.21 -8.75 -24.95
N GLU A 80 -8.52 -8.78 -24.73
CA GLU A 80 -9.43 -7.64 -24.82
C GLU A 80 -9.22 -6.60 -23.71
N ASP A 81 -8.59 -7.00 -22.60
CA ASP A 81 -8.22 -6.09 -21.50
C ASP A 81 -6.93 -5.31 -21.79
N VAL A 82 -6.18 -5.74 -22.81
CA VAL A 82 -4.86 -5.17 -23.11
C VAL A 82 -4.99 -3.93 -23.96
N ILE A 83 -4.34 -2.88 -23.51
CA ILE A 83 -4.20 -1.62 -24.24
C ILE A 83 -2.73 -1.35 -24.57
N GLU A 84 -2.48 -0.78 -25.74
CA GLU A 84 -1.17 -0.26 -26.11
C GLU A 84 -1.00 1.17 -25.59
N THR A 85 0.13 1.45 -24.99
CA THR A 85 0.48 2.73 -24.38
C THR A 85 1.85 3.19 -24.86
N SER A 86 2.24 4.42 -24.58
CA SER A 86 3.60 4.90 -24.84
C SER A 86 4.70 4.15 -24.06
N GLY A 87 4.34 3.42 -23.01
CA GLY A 87 5.24 2.63 -22.18
C GLY A 87 5.24 1.12 -22.49
N GLY A 88 4.51 0.69 -23.53
CA GLY A 88 4.27 -0.72 -23.87
C GLY A 88 2.82 -1.12 -23.63
N PHE A 89 2.57 -2.40 -23.42
CA PHE A 89 1.22 -2.96 -23.24
C PHE A 89 0.87 -3.04 -21.75
N CYS A 90 -0.36 -2.64 -21.41
CA CYS A 90 -0.89 -2.61 -20.04
C CYS A 90 -2.41 -2.83 -20.06
N SER A 91 -3.11 -2.62 -18.93
CA SER A 91 -4.57 -2.54 -18.88
C SER A 91 -5.04 -1.37 -18.02
N PHE A 92 -6.31 -1.01 -18.09
CA PHE A 92 -6.90 0.04 -17.27
C PHE A 92 -7.02 -0.30 -15.78
N HIS A 93 -6.82 -1.56 -15.38
CA HIS A 93 -6.79 -2.00 -13.99
C HIS A 93 -5.42 -1.80 -13.33
N HIS A 94 -4.37 -1.54 -14.12
CA HIS A 94 -2.99 -1.52 -13.65
C HIS A 94 -2.36 -0.12 -13.68
N HIS A 95 -1.39 0.09 -12.80
CA HIS A 95 -0.50 1.23 -12.90
C HIS A 95 0.49 1.05 -14.08
N GLY A 96 0.93 2.16 -14.67
CA GLY A 96 1.84 2.14 -15.81
C GLY A 96 3.18 1.43 -15.56
N SER A 97 3.62 1.25 -14.32
CA SER A 97 4.80 0.45 -13.97
C SER A 97 4.65 -1.04 -14.27
N MET A 98 3.42 -1.51 -14.47
CA MET A 98 3.12 -2.90 -14.82
C MET A 98 3.25 -3.17 -16.33
N ALA A 99 3.43 -2.14 -17.17
CA ALA A 99 3.55 -2.28 -18.62
C ALA A 99 4.68 -3.22 -19.03
N ARG A 100 4.49 -3.94 -20.13
CA ARG A 100 5.45 -4.86 -20.73
C ARG A 100 5.65 -4.56 -22.21
N PRO A 101 6.78 -4.98 -22.81
CA PRO A 101 7.08 -4.72 -24.22
C PRO A 101 6.06 -5.34 -25.20
N THR A 102 5.44 -6.45 -24.87
CA THR A 102 4.44 -7.14 -25.70
C THR A 102 3.15 -7.42 -24.93
N ALA A 103 2.04 -7.54 -25.66
CA ALA A 103 0.74 -7.90 -25.08
C ALA A 103 0.78 -9.26 -24.36
N GLN A 104 1.48 -10.25 -24.93
CA GLN A 104 1.60 -11.56 -24.32
C GLN A 104 2.40 -11.52 -23.00
N GLU A 105 3.54 -10.83 -22.98
CA GLU A 105 4.32 -10.65 -21.74
C GLU A 105 3.53 -9.91 -20.66
N PHE A 106 2.68 -8.95 -21.06
CA PHE A 106 1.79 -8.30 -20.11
C PHE A 106 0.76 -9.27 -19.54
N LEU A 107 0.05 -10.01 -20.38
CA LEU A 107 -0.96 -10.99 -19.95
C LEU A 107 -0.38 -12.07 -19.04
N ASP A 108 0.76 -12.64 -19.42
CA ASP A 108 1.43 -13.67 -18.63
C ASP A 108 1.81 -13.14 -17.25
N ASN A 109 2.36 -11.90 -17.20
CA ASN A 109 2.73 -11.26 -15.96
C ASN A 109 1.51 -10.87 -15.11
N ALA A 110 0.48 -10.27 -15.72
CA ALA A 110 -0.72 -9.80 -15.02
C ALA A 110 -1.47 -11.00 -14.40
N ASN A 111 -1.66 -12.09 -15.14
CA ASN A 111 -2.32 -13.29 -14.65
C ASN A 111 -1.51 -14.00 -13.57
N LYS A 112 -0.18 -14.08 -13.71
CA LYS A 112 0.68 -14.62 -12.66
C LYS A 112 0.57 -13.79 -11.37
N VAL A 113 0.66 -12.47 -11.48
CA VAL A 113 0.55 -11.57 -10.32
C VAL A 113 -0.84 -11.68 -9.68
N LEU A 114 -1.90 -11.77 -10.49
CA LEU A 114 -3.27 -11.94 -10.00
C LEU A 114 -3.41 -13.27 -9.22
N ALA A 115 -2.90 -14.37 -9.76
CA ALA A 115 -2.91 -15.67 -9.08
C ALA A 115 -2.16 -15.62 -7.73
N ASP A 116 -0.91 -15.15 -7.75
CA ASP A 116 -0.07 -15.04 -6.54
C ASP A 116 -0.68 -14.11 -5.48
N ALA A 117 -1.29 -13.00 -5.92
CA ALA A 117 -1.91 -12.03 -5.03
C ALA A 117 -3.26 -12.51 -4.49
N SER A 118 -4.05 -13.25 -5.28
CA SER A 118 -5.29 -13.87 -4.84
C SER A 118 -5.03 -14.93 -3.77
N ASP A 119 -4.06 -15.84 -3.99
CA ASP A 119 -3.65 -16.82 -2.99
C ASP A 119 -3.23 -16.14 -1.67
N PHE A 120 -2.49 -15.03 -1.79
CA PHE A 120 -2.09 -14.22 -0.63
C PHE A 120 -3.30 -13.57 0.05
N TYR A 121 -4.25 -13.01 -0.72
CA TYR A 121 -5.45 -12.37 -0.23
C TYR A 121 -6.36 -13.33 0.54
N TYR A 122 -6.38 -14.62 0.16
CA TYR A 122 -7.19 -15.64 0.85
C TYR A 122 -6.58 -16.13 2.17
N ARG A 123 -5.32 -15.82 2.46
CA ARG A 123 -4.75 -16.07 3.79
C ARG A 123 -5.43 -15.16 4.81
N GLU A 124 -5.75 -15.71 5.97
CA GLU A 124 -6.23 -14.88 7.08
C GLU A 124 -5.13 -13.90 7.49
N GLY A 125 -5.40 -12.60 7.37
CA GLY A 125 -4.37 -11.60 7.60
C GLY A 125 -4.94 -10.19 7.66
N TRP A 126 -4.07 -9.24 7.42
CA TRP A 126 -4.34 -7.82 7.46
C TRP A 126 -4.42 -7.25 6.05
N VAL A 127 -5.34 -6.32 5.83
CA VAL A 127 -5.37 -5.50 4.62
C VAL A 127 -5.22 -4.05 5.03
N VAL A 128 -4.20 -3.39 4.48
CA VAL A 128 -3.92 -1.96 4.69
C VAL A 128 -4.26 -1.22 3.41
N VAL A 129 -5.28 -0.36 3.48
CA VAL A 129 -5.79 0.41 2.35
C VAL A 129 -5.39 1.87 2.50
N THR A 130 -4.60 2.38 1.55
CA THR A 130 -4.16 3.77 1.54
C THR A 130 -4.85 4.55 0.43
N LEU A 131 -5.85 5.35 0.78
CA LEU A 131 -6.62 6.16 -0.17
C LEU A 131 -5.87 7.44 -0.55
N GLY A 132 -5.65 7.66 -1.84
CA GLY A 132 -4.93 8.82 -2.37
C GLY A 132 -5.84 10.00 -2.70
N THR A 133 -6.90 9.74 -3.46
CA THR A 133 -7.81 10.77 -3.97
C THR A 133 -9.25 10.24 -4.09
N ALA A 134 -10.21 11.14 -3.94
CA ALA A 134 -11.62 10.89 -4.26
C ALA A 134 -11.96 11.17 -5.73
N PHE A 135 -11.00 11.65 -6.52
CA PHE A 135 -11.19 11.81 -7.96
C PHE A 135 -11.00 10.47 -8.67
N ILE A 136 -11.93 10.17 -9.58
CA ILE A 136 -11.90 9.02 -10.47
C ILE A 136 -11.86 9.48 -11.93
N TYR A 137 -11.36 8.62 -12.79
CA TYR A 137 -11.45 8.76 -14.23
C TYR A 137 -12.31 7.64 -14.80
N THR A 138 -13.31 8.01 -15.61
CA THR A 138 -14.19 7.07 -16.31
C THR A 138 -13.85 7.11 -17.80
N ASP A 139 -13.51 5.97 -18.38
CA ASP A 139 -13.33 5.84 -19.82
C ASP A 139 -14.69 5.98 -20.52
N LYS A 140 -14.84 6.96 -21.41
CA LYS A 140 -16.10 7.24 -22.11
C LYS A 140 -16.52 6.17 -23.10
N GLU A 141 -15.57 5.35 -23.56
CA GLU A 141 -15.86 4.26 -24.50
C GLU A 141 -16.48 3.05 -23.80
N SER A 142 -15.92 2.66 -22.64
CA SER A 142 -16.40 1.51 -21.89
C SER A 142 -17.40 1.86 -20.78
N GLY A 143 -17.42 3.13 -20.33
CA GLY A 143 -18.18 3.56 -19.15
C GLY A 143 -17.58 3.13 -17.81
N ASN A 144 -16.41 2.48 -17.81
CA ASN A 144 -15.78 1.95 -16.62
C ASN A 144 -14.80 2.95 -15.99
N VAL A 145 -14.67 2.88 -14.66
CA VAL A 145 -13.60 3.60 -13.95
C VAL A 145 -12.25 2.94 -14.28
N VAL A 146 -11.25 3.78 -14.53
CA VAL A 146 -9.89 3.32 -14.84
C VAL A 146 -8.92 3.66 -13.70
N ALA A 147 -8.01 2.74 -13.39
CA ALA A 147 -6.98 2.98 -12.39
C ALA A 147 -5.89 3.95 -12.90
N ASN A 148 -5.65 3.94 -14.21
CA ASN A 148 -4.67 4.81 -14.85
C ASN A 148 -5.10 5.12 -16.31
N CYS A 149 -5.01 6.38 -16.70
CA CYS A 149 -5.30 6.80 -18.08
C CYS A 149 -4.15 6.50 -19.06
N HIS A 150 -2.98 6.04 -18.60
CA HIS A 150 -1.79 5.64 -19.38
C HIS A 150 -1.31 6.69 -20.39
N LYS A 151 -1.52 7.97 -20.09
CA LYS A 151 -1.21 9.11 -20.98
C LYS A 151 -1.95 9.06 -22.33
N LEU A 152 -3.04 8.33 -22.42
CA LEU A 152 -3.97 8.39 -23.55
C LEU A 152 -4.63 9.78 -23.62
N PRO A 153 -5.23 10.18 -24.76
CA PRO A 153 -5.86 11.48 -24.91
C PRO A 153 -6.86 11.82 -23.79
N ALA A 154 -6.71 12.99 -23.20
CA ALA A 154 -7.48 13.39 -22.01
C ALA A 154 -9.00 13.49 -22.27
N ASP A 155 -9.39 13.78 -23.50
CA ASP A 155 -10.78 13.85 -23.95
C ASP A 155 -11.51 12.50 -23.96
N ARG A 156 -10.77 11.38 -23.95
CA ARG A 156 -11.30 10.03 -23.76
C ARG A 156 -11.92 9.84 -22.38
N PHE A 157 -11.42 10.54 -21.37
CA PHE A 157 -11.81 10.30 -19.98
C PHE A 157 -12.70 11.41 -19.44
N GLU A 158 -13.68 11.02 -18.64
CA GLU A 158 -14.41 11.92 -17.76
C GLU A 158 -13.80 11.85 -16.35
N ARG A 159 -13.55 13.03 -15.76
CA ARG A 159 -12.99 13.13 -14.41
C ARG A 159 -14.03 13.68 -13.45
N THR A 160 -14.37 12.91 -12.41
CA THR A 160 -15.37 13.29 -11.41
C THR A 160 -14.83 13.04 -9.99
N MET A 161 -15.39 13.73 -8.99
CA MET A 161 -15.12 13.46 -7.60
C MET A 161 -16.27 12.65 -7.00
N ILE A 162 -15.98 11.50 -6.44
CA ILE A 162 -16.98 10.65 -5.77
C ILE A 162 -17.34 11.21 -4.39
N SER A 163 -18.52 10.87 -3.89
CA SER A 163 -19.00 11.24 -2.57
C SER A 163 -18.43 10.33 -1.47
N ALA A 164 -18.56 10.74 -0.20
CA ALA A 164 -18.21 9.90 0.94
C ALA A 164 -19.04 8.60 1.02
N ASP A 165 -20.29 8.62 0.55
CA ASP A 165 -21.12 7.41 0.45
C ASP A 165 -20.55 6.45 -0.58
N GLN A 166 -20.13 6.94 -1.74
CA GLN A 166 -19.50 6.12 -2.77
C GLN A 166 -18.16 5.53 -2.33
N VAL A 167 -17.38 6.25 -1.51
CA VAL A 167 -16.17 5.70 -0.86
C VAL A 167 -16.51 4.53 0.06
N TYR A 168 -17.55 4.70 0.89
CA TYR A 168 -18.05 3.65 1.77
C TYR A 168 -18.56 2.45 0.97
N ASP A 169 -19.42 2.67 -0.02
CA ASP A 169 -20.04 1.61 -0.82
C ASP A 169 -18.99 0.78 -1.58
N ALA A 170 -17.96 1.43 -2.12
CA ALA A 170 -16.88 0.76 -2.84
C ALA A 170 -16.12 -0.27 -1.98
N LEU A 171 -15.96 -0.03 -0.68
CA LEU A 171 -15.09 -0.83 0.18
C LEU A 171 -15.84 -1.69 1.21
N SER A 172 -17.07 -1.30 1.58
CA SER A 172 -17.84 -1.92 2.65
C SER A 172 -18.11 -3.41 2.45
N GLN A 173 -18.36 -3.84 1.21
CA GLN A 173 -18.63 -5.23 0.88
C GLN A 173 -17.48 -6.17 1.26
N TYR A 174 -16.22 -5.77 1.03
CA TYR A 174 -15.04 -6.57 1.35
C TYR A 174 -14.79 -6.66 2.86
N VAL A 175 -15.04 -5.55 3.58
CA VAL A 175 -14.92 -5.51 5.03
C VAL A 175 -15.99 -6.40 5.68
N ALA A 176 -17.23 -6.34 5.18
CA ALA A 176 -18.35 -7.12 5.68
C ALA A 176 -18.22 -8.62 5.40
N ALA A 177 -17.67 -8.99 4.22
CA ALA A 177 -17.57 -10.38 3.79
C ALA A 177 -16.61 -11.22 4.66
N ARG A 178 -15.64 -10.57 5.34
CA ARG A 178 -14.61 -11.25 6.14
C ARG A 178 -14.41 -10.58 7.50
N PRO A 179 -15.31 -10.81 8.46
CA PRO A 179 -15.28 -10.17 9.78
C PRO A 179 -14.04 -10.58 10.62
N GLU A 180 -13.43 -11.72 10.34
CA GLU A 180 -12.19 -12.21 10.99
C GLU A 180 -10.95 -11.43 10.57
N ARG A 181 -10.94 -10.87 9.34
CA ARG A 181 -9.85 -10.11 8.76
C ARG A 181 -9.82 -8.70 9.34
N GLN A 182 -8.64 -8.18 9.57
CA GLN A 182 -8.45 -6.81 10.04
C GLN A 182 -8.16 -5.87 8.87
N TRP A 183 -8.84 -4.75 8.84
CA TRP A 183 -8.69 -3.71 7.83
C TRP A 183 -8.16 -2.45 8.47
N ILE A 184 -7.05 -1.93 7.95
CA ILE A 184 -6.51 -0.63 8.35
C ILE A 184 -6.66 0.32 7.17
N PHE A 185 -7.46 1.35 7.35
CA PHE A 185 -7.63 2.43 6.38
C PHE A 185 -6.79 3.62 6.78
N THR A 186 -6.20 4.29 5.79
CA THR A 186 -5.49 5.56 5.98
C THR A 186 -5.67 6.46 4.76
N VAL A 187 -5.63 7.76 4.98
CA VAL A 187 -5.57 8.75 3.90
C VAL A 187 -4.10 9.07 3.63
N SER A 188 -3.70 8.93 2.38
CA SER A 188 -2.34 9.25 1.94
C SER A 188 -1.98 10.71 2.26
N PRO A 189 -0.84 10.96 2.90
CA PRO A 189 -0.35 12.31 3.15
C PRO A 189 0.19 13.01 1.90
N VAL A 190 0.37 12.28 0.79
CA VAL A 190 0.81 12.83 -0.49
C VAL A 190 -0.21 13.83 -1.05
N ARG A 191 0.27 14.99 -1.49
CA ARG A 191 -0.57 16.06 -2.06
C ARG A 191 -0.74 15.88 -3.57
N HIS A 192 -1.93 16.16 -4.07
CA HIS A 192 -2.25 16.17 -5.51
C HIS A 192 -2.34 17.62 -6.01
N LEU A 193 -1.22 18.20 -6.44
CA LEU A 193 -1.14 19.61 -6.82
C LEU A 193 -1.78 19.91 -8.18
N ALA A 194 -1.87 18.93 -9.08
CA ALA A 194 -2.49 19.10 -10.39
C ALA A 194 -3.95 19.57 -10.32
N ASP A 195 -4.65 19.23 -9.23
CA ASP A 195 -6.05 19.62 -8.98
C ASP A 195 -6.18 20.98 -8.29
N GLY A 196 -5.08 21.54 -7.84
CA GLY A 196 -5.03 22.67 -6.92
C GLY A 196 -5.28 22.28 -5.48
N LEU A 197 -4.76 23.07 -4.56
CA LEU A 197 -4.78 22.74 -3.13
C LEU A 197 -6.19 22.66 -2.54
N HIS A 198 -7.13 23.47 -3.02
CA HIS A 198 -8.52 23.43 -2.54
C HIS A 198 -9.21 22.12 -2.96
N ALA A 199 -9.10 21.72 -4.22
CA ALA A 199 -9.68 20.46 -4.69
C ALA A 199 -9.04 19.25 -4.01
N ASN A 200 -7.71 19.28 -3.77
CA ASN A 200 -7.04 18.26 -2.96
C ASN A 200 -7.62 18.19 -1.53
N THR A 201 -7.89 19.35 -0.89
CA THR A 201 -8.49 19.38 0.45
C THR A 201 -9.89 18.77 0.46
N LEU A 202 -10.74 19.10 -0.51
CA LEU A 202 -12.08 18.53 -0.63
C LEU A 202 -12.01 17.00 -0.87
N SER A 203 -11.10 16.57 -1.75
CA SER A 203 -10.86 15.15 -2.02
C SER A 203 -10.45 14.39 -0.76
N LYS A 204 -9.46 14.91 0.01
CA LYS A 204 -9.03 14.28 1.27
C LYS A 204 -10.15 14.24 2.31
N ALA A 205 -10.91 15.33 2.46
CA ALA A 205 -12.06 15.38 3.37
C ALA A 205 -13.12 14.31 3.02
N THR A 206 -13.41 14.13 1.74
CA THR A 206 -14.33 13.09 1.26
C THR A 206 -13.84 11.68 1.63
N LEU A 207 -12.55 11.40 1.47
CA LEU A 207 -11.96 10.12 1.86
C LEU A 207 -12.06 9.89 3.37
N HIS A 208 -11.76 10.90 4.19
CA HIS A 208 -11.90 10.80 5.65
C HIS A 208 -13.33 10.48 6.06
N LEU A 209 -14.33 11.17 5.49
CA LEU A 209 -15.73 10.91 5.79
C LEU A 209 -16.18 9.51 5.38
N GLY A 210 -15.72 9.01 4.23
CA GLY A 210 -16.02 7.64 3.78
C GLY A 210 -15.39 6.58 4.68
N ILE A 211 -14.11 6.75 5.06
CA ILE A 211 -13.42 5.86 6.01
C ILE A 211 -14.11 5.88 7.38
N GLN A 212 -14.52 7.06 7.87
CA GLN A 212 -15.21 7.17 9.14
C GLN A 212 -16.47 6.29 9.20
N LYS A 213 -17.26 6.26 8.12
CA LYS A 213 -18.44 5.37 8.02
C LYS A 213 -18.06 3.89 8.09
N LEU A 214 -16.94 3.47 7.48
CA LEU A 214 -16.45 2.09 7.56
C LEU A 214 -16.08 1.72 9.00
N VAL A 215 -15.30 2.57 9.67
CA VAL A 215 -14.83 2.36 11.05
C VAL A 215 -15.99 2.35 12.06
N GLU A 216 -16.98 3.20 11.88
CA GLU A 216 -18.17 3.21 12.73
C GLU A 216 -19.05 1.96 12.54
N ARG A 217 -19.08 1.43 11.33
CA ARG A 217 -19.95 0.30 10.98
C ARG A 217 -19.36 -1.07 11.31
N TYR A 218 -18.04 -1.23 11.13
CA TYR A 218 -17.37 -2.52 11.17
C TYR A 218 -16.30 -2.56 12.25
N PRO A 219 -16.41 -3.47 13.25
CA PRO A 219 -15.44 -3.55 14.36
C PRO A 219 -14.04 -4.03 13.92
N ASN A 220 -13.93 -4.63 12.73
CA ASN A 220 -12.68 -5.08 12.11
C ASN A 220 -12.06 -4.03 11.16
N ALA A 221 -12.65 -2.82 11.08
CA ALA A 221 -12.13 -1.69 10.32
C ALA A 221 -11.53 -0.65 11.27
N HIS A 222 -10.32 -0.21 10.99
CA HIS A 222 -9.56 0.70 11.81
C HIS A 222 -9.01 1.85 10.98
N TYR A 223 -8.87 3.03 11.58
CA TYR A 223 -8.23 4.18 10.95
C TYR A 223 -6.85 4.44 11.54
N PHE A 224 -5.83 4.53 10.66
CA PHE A 224 -4.49 4.99 11.01
C PHE A 224 -4.27 6.41 10.48
N PRO A 225 -3.93 7.39 11.33
CA PRO A 225 -3.92 8.81 10.97
C PRO A 225 -2.61 9.26 10.30
N ALA A 226 -2.19 8.58 9.21
CA ALA A 226 -0.95 8.95 8.50
C ALA A 226 -1.01 10.37 7.91
N TYR A 227 -2.19 10.80 7.45
CA TYR A 227 -2.40 12.14 6.94
C TYR A 227 -2.16 13.19 8.02
N GLU A 228 -2.79 13.05 9.18
CA GLU A 228 -2.69 13.98 10.29
C GLU A 228 -1.28 14.01 10.90
N ILE A 229 -0.58 12.86 10.93
CA ILE A 229 0.81 12.83 11.39
C ILE A 229 1.67 13.75 10.54
N LEU A 230 1.55 13.71 9.21
CA LEU A 230 2.35 14.60 8.36
C LEU A 230 1.88 16.06 8.43
N ILE A 231 0.56 16.30 8.35
CA ILE A 231 0.01 17.66 8.18
C ILE A 231 -0.03 18.43 9.50
N ASP A 232 -0.29 17.76 10.62
CA ASP A 232 -0.50 18.42 11.93
C ASP A 232 0.67 18.16 12.90
N GLU A 233 1.13 16.94 13.07
CA GLU A 233 2.19 16.62 14.03
C GLU A 233 3.57 17.06 13.53
N LEU A 234 3.94 16.71 12.30
CA LEU A 234 5.22 17.10 11.69
C LEU A 234 5.21 18.51 11.14
N ARG A 235 4.17 18.96 10.49
CA ARG A 235 3.79 20.30 10.08
C ARG A 235 4.93 21.26 9.68
N ASP A 236 5.90 20.76 8.94
CA ASP A 236 7.06 21.55 8.50
C ASP A 236 7.48 21.06 7.10
N TYR A 237 7.90 21.97 6.23
CA TYR A 237 8.33 21.65 4.86
C TYR A 237 9.55 20.72 4.80
N ARG A 238 10.40 20.67 5.82
CA ARG A 238 11.54 19.72 5.89
C ARG A 238 11.11 18.25 5.90
N PHE A 239 9.84 17.97 6.21
CA PHE A 239 9.27 16.63 6.19
C PHE A 239 8.66 16.24 4.84
N TYR A 240 8.79 17.11 3.84
CA TYR A 240 8.47 16.81 2.45
C TYR A 240 9.75 16.51 1.66
N ALA A 241 9.63 15.70 0.60
CA ALA A 241 10.65 15.51 -0.41
C ALA A 241 10.83 16.79 -1.25
N ASP A 242 11.82 16.82 -2.13
CA ASP A 242 12.15 18.00 -2.97
C ASP A 242 10.97 18.45 -3.86
N ASP A 243 10.05 17.55 -4.18
CA ASP A 243 8.85 17.85 -4.97
C ASP A 243 7.73 18.55 -4.17
N MET A 244 7.88 18.69 -2.86
CA MET A 244 6.91 19.30 -1.93
C MET A 244 5.53 18.60 -1.91
N MET A 245 5.46 17.37 -2.42
CA MET A 245 4.24 16.57 -2.50
C MET A 245 4.34 15.30 -1.67
N HIS A 246 5.45 14.57 -1.79
CA HIS A 246 5.68 13.34 -1.07
C HIS A 246 6.32 13.61 0.30
N PRO A 247 6.05 12.77 1.31
CA PRO A 247 6.81 12.79 2.55
C PRO A 247 8.30 12.53 2.28
N SER A 248 9.18 13.20 3.02
CA SER A 248 10.60 12.86 3.02
C SER A 248 10.81 11.45 3.59
N ALA A 249 11.98 10.84 3.32
CA ALA A 249 12.34 9.55 3.89
C ALA A 249 12.23 9.56 5.43
N GLN A 250 12.70 10.66 6.07
CA GLN A 250 12.61 10.84 7.53
C GLN A 250 11.16 10.87 8.03
N ALA A 251 10.27 11.56 7.30
CA ALA A 251 8.85 11.60 7.66
C ALA A 251 8.19 10.22 7.49
N ALA A 252 8.51 9.51 6.40
CA ALA A 252 8.01 8.17 6.17
C ALA A 252 8.50 7.16 7.23
N ASP A 253 9.76 7.28 7.68
CA ASP A 253 10.30 6.47 8.79
C ASP A 253 9.56 6.76 10.09
N TYR A 254 9.34 8.03 10.42
CA TYR A 254 8.56 8.42 11.60
C TYR A 254 7.12 7.89 11.55
N ILE A 255 6.43 8.03 10.41
CA ILE A 255 5.06 7.51 10.26
C ILE A 255 5.05 5.98 10.37
N PHE A 256 6.09 5.30 9.86
CA PHE A 256 6.23 3.86 10.02
C PHE A 256 6.40 3.46 11.50
N GLU A 257 7.21 4.15 12.28
CA GLU A 257 7.33 3.92 13.73
C GLU A 257 5.97 4.07 14.43
N ARG A 258 5.22 5.14 14.09
CA ARG A 258 3.87 5.36 14.62
C ARG A 258 2.88 4.27 14.18
N PHE A 259 3.03 3.73 12.95
CA PHE A 259 2.25 2.60 12.46
C PHE A 259 2.56 1.32 13.25
N MET A 260 3.83 1.07 13.56
CA MET A 260 4.22 -0.04 14.43
C MET A 260 3.68 0.13 15.86
N ASP A 261 3.64 1.35 16.41
CA ASP A 261 3.03 1.64 17.71
C ASP A 261 1.52 1.36 17.72
N PHE A 262 0.87 1.65 16.61
CA PHE A 262 -0.56 1.41 16.42
C PHE A 262 -0.89 -0.08 16.25
N ALA A 263 -0.18 -0.78 15.36
CA ALA A 263 -0.58 -2.10 14.89
C ALA A 263 0.19 -3.26 15.55
N LEU A 264 1.50 -3.13 15.84
CA LEU A 264 2.34 -4.25 16.24
C LEU A 264 2.11 -4.69 17.69
N ALA A 265 2.06 -5.99 17.92
CA ALA A 265 2.01 -6.56 19.27
C ALA A 265 3.28 -6.23 20.08
N VAL A 266 3.10 -5.90 21.36
CA VAL A 266 4.22 -5.52 22.24
C VAL A 266 5.28 -6.63 22.31
N GLY A 267 4.85 -7.90 22.30
CA GLY A 267 5.73 -9.07 22.31
C GLY A 267 6.62 -9.21 21.08
N GLU A 268 6.24 -8.57 19.95
CA GLU A 268 6.99 -8.60 18.69
C GLU A 268 8.08 -7.52 18.59
N ARG A 269 8.10 -6.54 19.52
CA ARG A 269 9.10 -5.46 19.53
C ARG A 269 10.56 -5.93 19.55
N PRO A 270 10.94 -6.98 20.30
CA PRO A 270 12.30 -7.51 20.26
C PRO A 270 12.68 -8.05 18.87
N LEU A 271 11.72 -8.72 18.16
CA LEU A 271 11.96 -9.19 16.80
C LEU A 271 12.10 -8.03 15.82
N LEU A 272 11.26 -7.00 15.92
CA LEU A 272 11.39 -5.80 15.10
C LEU A 272 12.76 -5.14 15.30
N ALA A 273 13.24 -5.03 16.54
CA ALA A 273 14.56 -4.46 16.82
C ALA A 273 15.71 -5.32 16.26
N GLU A 274 15.55 -6.66 16.22
CA GLU A 274 16.50 -7.56 15.59
C GLU A 274 16.45 -7.43 14.05
N ALA A 275 15.26 -7.37 13.46
CA ALA A 275 15.05 -7.13 12.02
C ALA A 275 15.75 -5.83 11.57
N GLU A 276 15.63 -4.74 12.35
CA GLU A 276 16.30 -3.47 12.07
C GLU A 276 17.84 -3.61 12.07
N LYS A 277 18.40 -4.37 13.00
CA LYS A 277 19.85 -4.64 13.03
C LYS A 277 20.29 -5.44 11.81
N VAL A 278 19.55 -6.50 11.46
CA VAL A 278 19.84 -7.34 10.29
C VAL A 278 19.75 -6.50 9.02
N ARG A 279 18.68 -5.70 8.86
CA ARG A 279 18.51 -4.77 7.74
C ARG A 279 19.71 -3.82 7.64
N GLY A 280 20.08 -3.15 8.73
CA GLY A 280 21.22 -2.23 8.74
C GLY A 280 22.55 -2.91 8.36
N MET A 281 22.77 -4.17 8.75
CA MET A 281 23.92 -4.95 8.32
C MET A 281 23.86 -5.30 6.82
N MET A 282 22.69 -5.66 6.30
CA MET A 282 22.51 -6.02 4.89
C MET A 282 22.65 -4.81 3.96
N GLU A 283 22.20 -3.63 4.37
CA GLU A 283 22.31 -2.37 3.62
C GLU A 283 23.71 -1.73 3.71
N HIS A 284 24.52 -2.16 4.69
CA HIS A 284 25.85 -1.56 4.88
C HIS A 284 26.75 -1.77 3.66
N ARG A 285 27.19 -0.66 3.07
CA ARG A 285 28.12 -0.67 1.92
C ARG A 285 29.53 -1.01 2.38
N ILE A 286 30.10 -2.09 1.86
CA ILE A 286 31.51 -2.44 2.06
C ILE A 286 32.36 -1.56 1.16
N LEU A 287 33.17 -0.68 1.76
CA LEU A 287 34.01 0.28 1.03
C LEU A 287 35.20 -0.39 0.34
N ASN A 288 35.81 -1.40 0.99
CA ASN A 288 37.00 -2.10 0.50
C ASN A 288 36.72 -3.61 0.34
N PRO A 289 35.99 -4.03 -0.73
CA PRO A 289 35.74 -5.43 -0.98
C PRO A 289 37.09 -6.17 -1.25
N GLY A 290 37.21 -7.41 -0.77
CA GLY A 290 38.42 -8.23 -0.95
C GLY A 290 39.38 -8.18 0.22
N THR A 291 39.15 -7.37 1.25
CA THR A 291 39.94 -7.41 2.50
C THR A 291 39.48 -8.52 3.43
N PRO A 292 40.34 -9.04 4.34
CA PRO A 292 39.91 -10.01 5.36
C PRO A 292 38.80 -9.48 6.27
N GLU A 293 38.78 -8.18 6.57
CA GLU A 293 37.76 -7.50 7.35
C GLU A 293 36.41 -7.52 6.62
N ALA A 294 36.40 -7.22 5.33
CA ALA A 294 35.19 -7.28 4.48
C ALA A 294 34.62 -8.71 4.45
N ALA A 295 35.46 -9.72 4.27
CA ALA A 295 35.03 -11.12 4.26
C ALA A 295 34.46 -11.57 5.64
N ARG A 296 35.02 -11.10 6.74
CA ARG A 296 34.48 -11.37 8.11
C ARG A 296 33.11 -10.70 8.29
N PHE A 297 32.97 -9.44 7.88
CA PHE A 297 31.70 -8.72 7.98
C PHE A 297 30.62 -9.39 7.12
N GLU A 298 30.96 -9.81 5.89
CA GLU A 298 30.08 -10.57 5.01
C GLU A 298 29.56 -11.86 5.67
N ALA A 299 30.47 -12.63 6.27
CA ALA A 299 30.09 -13.84 7.00
C ALA A 299 29.21 -13.55 8.22
N GLN A 300 29.46 -12.44 8.93
CA GLN A 300 28.67 -12.03 10.09
C GLN A 300 27.24 -11.63 9.68
N ARG A 301 27.05 -10.84 8.60
CA ARG A 301 25.72 -10.43 8.18
C ARG A 301 24.87 -11.59 7.66
N VAL A 302 25.47 -12.53 6.91
CA VAL A 302 24.79 -13.76 6.48
C VAL A 302 24.35 -14.57 7.70
N LYS A 303 25.25 -14.81 8.65
CA LYS A 303 24.92 -15.54 9.88
C LYS A 303 23.82 -14.86 10.70
N ALA A 304 23.83 -13.51 10.77
CA ALA A 304 22.80 -12.76 11.48
C ALA A 304 21.44 -12.92 10.81
N LEU A 305 21.39 -12.85 9.47
CA LEU A 305 20.17 -13.07 8.68
C LEU A 305 19.64 -14.49 8.88
N ASP A 306 20.48 -15.52 8.72
CA ASP A 306 20.08 -16.91 8.88
C ASP A 306 19.51 -17.19 10.28
N SER A 307 20.21 -16.70 11.32
CA SER A 307 19.74 -16.82 12.71
C SER A 307 18.40 -16.13 12.94
N PHE A 308 18.18 -14.97 12.34
CA PHE A 308 16.92 -14.26 12.44
C PHE A 308 15.78 -15.00 11.72
N LEU A 309 16.02 -15.48 10.49
CA LEU A 309 15.04 -16.25 9.72
C LEU A 309 14.67 -17.56 10.42
N GLU A 310 15.63 -18.27 11.03
CA GLU A 310 15.34 -19.44 11.86
C GLU A 310 14.42 -19.13 13.05
N LYS A 311 14.59 -17.96 13.69
CA LYS A 311 13.69 -17.53 14.78
C LYS A 311 12.28 -17.26 14.28
N LEU A 312 12.13 -16.60 13.11
CA LEU A 312 10.83 -16.39 12.48
C LEU A 312 10.13 -17.72 12.18
N HIS A 313 10.84 -18.68 11.57
CA HIS A 313 10.26 -19.99 11.23
C HIS A 313 9.86 -20.81 12.47
N ARG A 314 10.57 -20.69 13.60
CA ARG A 314 10.17 -21.37 14.84
C ARG A 314 8.94 -20.79 15.50
N GLN A 315 8.56 -19.57 15.14
CA GLN A 315 7.35 -18.92 15.65
C GLN A 315 6.11 -19.16 14.77
N GLN A 316 6.30 -19.54 13.50
CA GLN A 316 5.25 -19.99 12.59
C GLN A 316 4.78 -21.40 12.95
#